data_c6498208a8afd00a08df227ac2b63cea
#
_entry.id   c6498208a8afd00a08df227ac2b63cea
#
_cell.length_a   1.000
_cell.length_b   1.000
_cell.length_c   1.000
_cell.angle_alpha   90.00
_cell.angle_beta   90.00
_cell.angle_gamma   90.00
#
_symmetry.space_group_name_H-M   'P 1'
#
loop_
_entity.id
_entity.type
_entity.pdbx_description
1 polymer ?
#
loop_
_entity_poly.entity_id
_entity_poly.type
_entity_poly.pdbx_seq_one_letter_code
_entity_poly.pdbx_strand_id
1 'polypeptide(L)'
;MSYEIAATGLNAVNEQLDGISNNIANAGTVGYKSMTTQFSAMHAGSQAMGVSVAGTAQSISRGGSLVSTGNALDLAINDDGFFVTCDSAGNISYTRAGSFETDKNGYIVNASGAYLQGYPVDDTGTLQTGTVTDIQIKTGNIPAQASSSLTFTANFDASDAAIDRTTVPFDATNSSSYTDSYTTTVYDSLGNEHSVCQYFTKTSDNTWEVQYTFDGQQQTGVPATTLTFDPNTGKLTSPTTPQTIEFQTDAAAPIDLTVDYSTCTQYGSEFSVTTNAADGYASATQNGVQVDDDGKVYATYSNGERMLQGQVVLATFPNENGLEAVSGTAWVQTGESGTPLIGVPGSGTCGTLSSGVLESSNVDITSELVNLMTAQRNYQANTKVIATSTQLDDALFQAM
;
A
#
# COMPACT_ATOMS: atom_id res chain seq x y z
N MET A 1 14.21 -50.98 30.06
CA MET A 1 14.56 -50.51 28.69
C MET A 1 13.34 -50.39 27.75
N SER A 2 12.57 -51.44 27.48
CA SER A 2 11.40 -51.33 26.58
C SER A 2 10.34 -50.34 27.09
N TYR A 3 10.10 -50.34 28.40
CA TYR A 3 9.19 -49.38 29.06
C TYR A 3 9.62 -47.95 28.90
N GLU A 4 10.90 -47.64 29.13
CA GLU A 4 11.45 -46.28 29.00
C GLU A 4 11.37 -45.75 27.54
N ILE A 5 11.71 -46.61 26.58
CA ILE A 5 11.61 -46.28 25.15
C ILE A 5 10.17 -45.98 24.77
N ALA A 6 9.19 -46.78 25.24
CA ALA A 6 7.79 -46.53 24.99
C ALA A 6 7.27 -45.28 25.71
N ALA A 7 7.77 -44.96 26.91
CA ALA A 7 7.43 -43.74 27.63
C ALA A 7 7.96 -42.48 26.94
N THR A 8 9.20 -42.48 26.42
CA THR A 8 9.73 -41.38 25.60
C THR A 8 8.94 -41.21 24.31
N GLY A 9 8.56 -42.34 23.68
CA GLY A 9 7.68 -42.32 22.50
C GLY A 9 6.30 -41.70 22.75
N LEU A 10 5.69 -42.00 23.92
CA LEU A 10 4.41 -41.39 24.31
C LEU A 10 4.53 -39.88 24.50
N ASN A 11 5.54 -39.41 25.19
CA ASN A 11 5.80 -38.00 25.41
C ASN A 11 5.98 -37.26 24.06
N ALA A 12 6.77 -37.83 23.17
CA ALA A 12 6.99 -37.27 21.84
C ALA A 12 5.69 -37.19 20.99
N VAL A 13 4.86 -38.24 21.06
CA VAL A 13 3.57 -38.25 20.37
C VAL A 13 2.58 -37.25 20.99
N ASN A 14 2.60 -37.03 22.31
CA ASN A 14 1.77 -36.02 22.95
C ASN A 14 2.10 -34.59 22.40
N GLU A 15 3.40 -34.23 22.38
CA GLU A 15 3.85 -32.96 21.81
C GLU A 15 3.45 -32.83 20.33
N GLN A 16 3.50 -33.93 19.57
CA GLN A 16 3.02 -33.94 18.20
C GLN A 16 1.50 -33.71 18.11
N LEU A 17 0.72 -34.35 18.96
CA LEU A 17 -0.74 -34.16 19.02
C LEU A 17 -1.10 -32.73 19.40
N ASP A 18 -0.39 -32.12 20.31
CA ASP A 18 -0.57 -30.73 20.72
C ASP A 18 -0.30 -29.78 19.53
N GLY A 19 0.78 -29.97 18.79
CA GLY A 19 1.09 -29.22 17.58
C GLY A 19 0.01 -29.36 16.49
N ILE A 20 -0.41 -30.60 16.21
CA ILE A 20 -1.49 -30.88 15.24
C ILE A 20 -2.81 -30.24 15.67
N SER A 21 -3.16 -30.33 16.94
CA SER A 21 -4.39 -29.74 17.50
C SER A 21 -4.38 -28.20 17.37
N ASN A 22 -3.22 -27.57 17.67
CA ASN A 22 -3.03 -26.14 17.46
C ASN A 22 -3.18 -25.74 15.99
N ASN A 23 -2.61 -26.50 15.04
CA ASN A 23 -2.74 -26.25 13.60
C ASN A 23 -4.20 -26.33 13.18
N ILE A 24 -4.93 -27.38 13.58
CA ILE A 24 -6.35 -27.55 13.23
C ILE A 24 -7.19 -26.42 13.82
N ALA A 25 -6.96 -26.04 15.09
CA ALA A 25 -7.69 -24.96 15.74
C ALA A 25 -7.49 -23.60 15.04
N ASN A 26 -6.30 -23.37 14.49
CA ASN A 26 -5.91 -22.12 13.84
C ASN A 26 -5.95 -22.16 12.29
N ALA A 27 -6.58 -23.18 11.71
CA ALA A 27 -6.68 -23.28 10.26
C ALA A 27 -7.47 -22.12 9.61
N GLY A 28 -8.36 -21.45 10.36
CA GLY A 28 -9.11 -20.27 9.94
C GLY A 28 -8.52 -18.94 10.41
N THR A 29 -7.39 -18.96 11.12
CA THR A 29 -6.79 -17.74 11.68
C THR A 29 -5.93 -17.04 10.64
N VAL A 30 -6.18 -15.75 10.39
CA VAL A 30 -5.43 -14.93 9.43
C VAL A 30 -3.95 -14.85 9.84
N GLY A 31 -3.05 -15.08 8.88
CA GLY A 31 -1.60 -14.99 9.08
C GLY A 31 -0.99 -16.08 9.94
N TYR A 32 -1.77 -17.10 10.37
CA TYR A 32 -1.24 -18.20 11.17
C TYR A 32 -0.28 -19.07 10.35
N LYS A 33 0.82 -19.47 10.99
CA LYS A 33 1.85 -20.35 10.42
C LYS A 33 1.88 -21.69 11.12
N SER A 34 1.78 -22.77 10.34
CA SER A 34 1.71 -24.14 10.84
C SER A 34 2.94 -24.53 11.65
N MET A 35 2.72 -25.23 12.75
CA MET A 35 3.76 -25.76 13.63
C MET A 35 4.03 -27.22 13.31
N THR A 36 5.31 -27.61 13.33
CA THR A 36 5.76 -29.02 13.18
C THR A 36 6.67 -29.39 14.32
N THR A 37 6.40 -30.54 14.93
CA THR A 37 7.27 -31.10 15.99
C THR A 37 8.41 -31.88 15.36
N GLN A 38 9.64 -31.56 15.72
CA GLN A 38 10.85 -32.23 15.27
C GLN A 38 11.32 -33.24 16.32
N PHE A 39 11.69 -34.43 15.88
CA PHE A 39 12.12 -35.51 16.73
C PHE A 39 13.60 -35.79 16.52
N SER A 40 14.29 -36.17 17.62
CA SER A 40 15.63 -36.69 17.60
C SER A 40 15.72 -38.05 18.27
N ALA A 41 16.53 -38.97 17.72
CA ALA A 41 16.80 -40.24 18.34
C ALA A 41 17.77 -40.07 19.52
N MET A 42 17.39 -40.66 20.64
CA MET A 42 18.27 -40.67 21.85
C MET A 42 19.15 -41.90 21.89
N HIS A 43 20.43 -41.70 22.15
CA HIS A 43 21.42 -42.78 22.34
C HIS A 43 22.21 -42.58 23.61
N ALA A 44 22.47 -43.68 24.34
CA ALA A 44 23.44 -43.73 25.41
C ALA A 44 24.58 -44.66 25.00
N GLY A 45 25.67 -44.10 24.50
CA GLY A 45 26.72 -44.86 23.83
C GLY A 45 26.19 -45.54 22.54
N SER A 46 26.27 -46.87 22.50
CA SER A 46 25.75 -47.68 21.36
C SER A 46 24.31 -48.15 21.54
N GLN A 47 23.65 -47.82 22.66
CA GLN A 47 22.27 -48.27 22.94
C GLN A 47 21.26 -47.19 22.57
N ALA A 48 20.20 -47.58 21.83
CA ALA A 48 19.07 -46.73 21.55
C ALA A 48 18.21 -46.54 22.81
N MET A 49 17.93 -45.27 23.19
CA MET A 49 17.19 -44.90 24.40
C MET A 49 15.78 -44.32 24.09
N GLY A 50 15.37 -44.35 22.83
CA GLY A 50 14.08 -43.85 22.40
C GLY A 50 14.18 -42.56 21.60
N VAL A 51 13.19 -41.70 21.76
CA VAL A 51 13.01 -40.44 20.99
C VAL A 51 12.84 -39.26 21.96
N SER A 52 13.43 -38.14 21.64
CA SER A 52 13.15 -36.85 22.29
C SER A 52 12.56 -35.86 21.26
N VAL A 53 11.81 -34.90 21.75
CA VAL A 53 11.44 -33.72 20.97
C VAL A 53 12.66 -32.82 20.90
N ALA A 54 13.13 -32.54 19.69
CA ALA A 54 14.25 -31.63 19.44
C ALA A 54 13.80 -30.16 19.49
N GLY A 55 12.52 -29.92 19.16
CA GLY A 55 11.89 -28.60 19.17
C GLY A 55 10.64 -28.58 18.33
N THR A 56 9.94 -27.47 18.35
CA THR A 56 8.86 -27.14 17.45
C THR A 56 9.32 -26.08 16.47
N ALA A 57 9.11 -26.29 15.19
CA ALA A 57 9.43 -25.31 14.15
C ALA A 57 8.13 -24.77 13.52
N GLN A 58 8.08 -23.49 13.27
CA GLN A 58 6.99 -22.88 12.51
C GLN A 58 7.36 -22.72 11.03
N SER A 59 6.42 -22.96 10.15
CA SER A 59 6.58 -22.80 8.69
C SER A 59 6.37 -21.34 8.29
N ILE A 60 7.22 -20.43 8.79
CA ILE A 60 7.04 -18.97 8.66
C ILE A 60 7.20 -18.52 7.21
N SER A 61 8.23 -19.02 6.52
CA SER A 61 8.55 -18.66 5.13
C SER A 61 7.52 -19.16 4.11
N ARG A 62 6.63 -20.11 4.48
CA ARG A 62 5.58 -20.57 3.58
C ARG A 62 4.33 -19.70 3.73
N GLY A 63 3.96 -18.98 2.66
CA GLY A 63 2.72 -18.21 2.60
C GLY A 63 1.45 -19.09 2.65
N GLY A 64 0.37 -18.51 3.14
CA GLY A 64 -0.99 -19.04 3.01
C GLY A 64 -1.65 -18.61 1.70
N SER A 65 -2.87 -19.08 1.44
CA SER A 65 -3.67 -18.62 0.31
C SER A 65 -4.20 -17.19 0.57
N LEU A 66 -4.26 -16.38 -0.49
CA LEU A 66 -4.79 -15.04 -0.41
C LEU A 66 -6.31 -15.05 -0.63
N VAL A 67 -7.04 -14.37 0.24
CA VAL A 67 -8.51 -14.28 0.19
C VAL A 67 -8.91 -12.80 0.12
N SER A 68 -9.68 -12.43 -0.91
CA SER A 68 -10.19 -11.08 -1.08
C SER A 68 -11.32 -10.79 -0.09
N THR A 69 -11.24 -9.66 0.58
CA THR A 69 -12.24 -9.18 1.56
C THR A 69 -12.95 -7.92 1.10
N GLY A 70 -12.33 -7.15 0.22
CA GLY A 70 -12.84 -5.87 -0.28
C GLY A 70 -12.70 -4.70 0.72
N ASN A 71 -12.09 -4.92 1.89
CA ASN A 71 -11.77 -3.84 2.83
C ASN A 71 -10.35 -3.30 2.54
N ALA A 72 -10.21 -2.03 2.26
CA ALA A 72 -8.95 -1.40 1.86
C ALA A 72 -7.81 -1.53 2.89
N LEU A 73 -8.14 -1.70 4.17
CA LEU A 73 -7.16 -1.88 5.26
C LEU A 73 -6.85 -3.34 5.57
N ASP A 74 -7.46 -4.28 4.85
CA ASP A 74 -7.03 -5.67 4.86
C ASP A 74 -5.86 -5.82 3.90
N LEU A 75 -4.69 -6.08 4.44
CA LEU A 75 -3.43 -6.09 3.71
C LEU A 75 -2.80 -7.48 3.72
N ALA A 76 -2.29 -7.91 2.58
CA ALA A 76 -1.47 -9.12 2.50
C ALA A 76 -0.09 -8.77 1.92
N ILE A 77 0.94 -9.47 2.41
CA ILE A 77 2.30 -9.35 1.89
C ILE A 77 2.50 -10.49 0.88
N ASN A 78 2.86 -10.12 -0.35
CA ASN A 78 3.31 -11.07 -1.36
C ASN A 78 4.82 -11.25 -1.17
N ASP A 79 5.27 -12.48 -1.07
CA ASP A 79 6.66 -12.85 -0.77
C ASP A 79 7.10 -12.56 0.68
N ASP A 80 8.35 -12.16 0.91
CA ASP A 80 8.96 -12.05 2.23
C ASP A 80 8.64 -10.72 2.94
N GLY A 81 8.57 -10.78 4.26
CA GLY A 81 8.39 -9.61 5.13
C GLY A 81 7.30 -9.79 6.18
N PHE A 82 7.27 -8.89 7.14
CA PHE A 82 6.30 -8.84 8.23
C PHE A 82 5.83 -7.41 8.39
N PHE A 83 4.57 -7.23 8.71
CA PHE A 83 4.07 -5.96 9.24
C PHE A 83 4.74 -5.69 10.58
N VAL A 84 5.17 -4.46 10.77
CA VAL A 84 5.72 -3.98 12.04
C VAL A 84 4.59 -3.36 12.83
N THR A 85 4.35 -3.84 14.03
CA THR A 85 3.31 -3.31 14.91
C THR A 85 3.90 -2.95 16.27
N CYS A 86 3.36 -1.91 16.90
CA CYS A 86 3.80 -1.41 18.19
C CYS A 86 2.61 -1.38 19.15
N ASP A 87 2.75 -1.95 20.33
CA ASP A 87 1.71 -1.86 21.35
C ASP A 87 1.74 -0.50 22.07
N SER A 88 0.74 -0.22 22.89
CA SER A 88 0.64 1.02 23.67
C SER A 88 1.77 1.18 24.73
N ALA A 89 2.55 0.14 25.02
CA ALA A 89 3.68 0.16 25.92
C ALA A 89 5.02 0.42 25.17
N GLY A 90 4.99 0.48 23.84
CA GLY A 90 6.16 0.67 23.00
C GLY A 90 6.89 -0.62 22.61
N ASN A 91 6.29 -1.80 22.85
CA ASN A 91 6.89 -3.07 22.42
C ASN A 91 6.58 -3.32 20.93
N ILE A 92 7.62 -3.62 20.17
CA ILE A 92 7.50 -3.92 18.75
C ILE A 92 7.26 -5.42 18.57
N SER A 93 6.28 -5.75 17.73
CA SER A 93 5.99 -7.10 17.27
C SER A 93 5.83 -7.14 15.75
N TYR A 94 6.03 -8.30 15.18
CA TYR A 94 6.01 -8.56 13.76
C TYR A 94 4.89 -9.53 13.43
N THR A 95 4.09 -9.26 12.42
CA THR A 95 2.94 -10.12 12.09
C THR A 95 2.75 -10.26 10.59
N ARG A 96 2.16 -11.40 10.18
CA ARG A 96 1.62 -11.61 8.83
C ARG A 96 0.11 -11.39 8.77
N ALA A 97 -0.53 -11.23 9.93
CA ALA A 97 -1.95 -10.91 10.00
C ALA A 97 -2.17 -9.45 9.62
N GLY A 98 -2.71 -9.22 8.44
CA GLY A 98 -2.93 -7.88 7.88
C GLY A 98 -4.34 -7.36 8.04
N SER A 99 -5.11 -7.86 8.99
CA SER A 99 -6.45 -7.34 9.31
C SER A 99 -6.29 -6.10 10.19
N PHE A 100 -6.43 -4.93 9.58
CA PHE A 100 -6.29 -3.63 10.25
C PHE A 100 -7.60 -2.85 10.19
N GLU A 101 -7.77 -1.97 11.17
CA GLU A 101 -8.89 -1.03 11.30
C GLU A 101 -8.38 0.35 11.74
N THR A 102 -9.19 1.38 11.59
CA THR A 102 -8.89 2.70 12.13
C THR A 102 -9.51 2.86 13.52
N ASP A 103 -8.71 3.30 14.50
CA ASP A 103 -9.22 3.66 15.82
C ASP A 103 -9.94 5.03 15.79
N LYS A 104 -10.52 5.43 16.93
CA LYS A 104 -11.21 6.73 17.10
C LYS A 104 -10.34 7.95 16.84
N ASN A 105 -9.02 7.81 16.89
CA ASN A 105 -8.04 8.87 16.68
C ASN A 105 -7.46 8.84 15.26
N GLY A 106 -7.88 7.89 14.42
CA GLY A 106 -7.39 7.71 13.06
C GLY A 106 -6.12 6.87 12.94
N TYR A 107 -5.62 6.24 14.02
CA TYR A 107 -4.49 5.32 13.91
C TYR A 107 -4.93 3.99 13.32
N ILE A 108 -4.06 3.41 12.51
CA ILE A 108 -4.27 2.07 11.95
C ILE A 108 -3.83 1.05 13.00
N VAL A 109 -4.78 0.23 13.48
CA VAL A 109 -4.57 -0.76 14.53
C VAL A 109 -4.99 -2.15 14.08
N ASN A 110 -4.36 -3.17 14.65
CA ASN A 110 -4.81 -4.55 14.48
C ASN A 110 -5.87 -4.93 15.54
N ALA A 111 -6.41 -6.14 15.46
CA ALA A 111 -7.44 -6.65 16.39
C ALA A 111 -6.99 -6.69 17.87
N SER A 112 -5.68 -6.69 18.16
CA SER A 112 -5.14 -6.60 19.52
C SER A 112 -4.90 -5.17 20.00
N GLY A 113 -5.16 -4.17 19.16
CA GLY A 113 -4.97 -2.76 19.47
C GLY A 113 -3.53 -2.26 19.29
N ALA A 114 -2.67 -3.03 18.64
CA ALA A 114 -1.31 -2.59 18.30
C ALA A 114 -1.32 -1.76 17.02
N TYR A 115 -0.55 -0.67 17.02
CA TYR A 115 -0.46 0.33 15.95
C TYR A 115 0.44 -0.17 14.81
N LEU A 116 -0.04 -0.07 13.58
CA LEU A 116 0.75 -0.36 12.38
C LEU A 116 1.82 0.73 12.20
N GLN A 117 3.07 0.29 11.99
CA GLN A 117 4.22 1.17 11.87
C GLN A 117 4.51 1.52 10.41
N GLY A 118 4.96 2.76 10.20
CA GLY A 118 5.35 3.24 8.89
C GLY A 118 6.05 4.59 8.92
N TYR A 119 6.33 5.11 7.74
CA TYR A 119 6.84 6.45 7.56
C TYR A 119 5.70 7.46 7.54
N PRO A 120 5.72 8.47 8.43
CA PRO A 120 4.72 9.52 8.47
C PRO A 120 4.91 10.51 7.31
N VAL A 121 3.89 11.33 7.09
CA VAL A 121 3.90 12.44 6.15
C VAL A 121 3.91 13.75 6.93
N ASP A 122 4.70 14.72 6.48
CA ASP A 122 4.70 16.06 7.05
C ASP A 122 3.44 16.86 6.61
N ASP A 123 3.33 18.10 7.09
CA ASP A 123 2.19 18.96 6.75
C ASP A 123 2.18 19.42 5.28
N THR A 124 3.27 19.20 4.55
CA THR A 124 3.37 19.49 3.11
C THR A 124 3.03 18.30 2.21
N GLY A 125 2.66 17.14 2.80
CA GLY A 125 2.38 15.92 2.05
C GLY A 125 3.62 15.13 1.66
N THR A 126 4.81 15.48 2.21
CA THR A 126 6.09 14.81 1.89
C THR A 126 6.39 13.70 2.89
N LEU A 127 6.77 12.52 2.39
CA LEU A 127 7.08 11.35 3.19
C LEU A 127 8.39 11.54 3.99
N GLN A 128 8.34 11.27 5.29
CA GLN A 128 9.47 11.38 6.21
C GLN A 128 10.10 10.00 6.45
N THR A 129 11.05 9.61 5.61
CA THR A 129 11.69 8.27 5.66
C THR A 129 12.75 8.11 6.75
N GLY A 130 12.98 9.12 7.58
CA GLY A 130 14.01 9.09 8.63
C GLY A 130 13.61 8.38 9.91
N THR A 131 12.32 8.29 10.20
CA THR A 131 11.78 7.71 11.45
C THR A 131 10.56 6.88 11.17
N VAL A 132 10.46 5.71 11.79
CA VAL A 132 9.27 4.87 11.75
C VAL A 132 8.39 5.22 12.95
N THR A 133 7.11 5.47 12.70
CA THR A 133 6.11 5.87 13.71
C THR A 133 4.79 5.18 13.44
N ASP A 134 3.83 5.34 14.36
CA ASP A 134 2.46 4.89 14.17
C ASP A 134 1.82 5.62 12.98
N ILE A 135 1.21 4.90 12.05
CA ILE A 135 0.51 5.50 10.91
C ILE A 135 -0.82 6.03 11.38
N GLN A 136 -1.03 7.33 11.17
CA GLN A 136 -2.28 8.01 11.47
C GLN A 136 -2.92 8.55 10.19
N ILE A 137 -4.17 8.19 9.97
CA ILE A 137 -5.02 8.78 8.93
C ILE A 137 -5.65 10.02 9.51
N LYS A 138 -5.25 11.19 9.02
CA LYS A 138 -5.87 12.46 9.43
C LYS A 138 -7.32 12.45 8.94
N THR A 139 -8.26 12.31 9.87
CA THR A 139 -9.70 12.34 9.60
C THR A 139 -10.17 13.78 9.55
N GLY A 140 -10.98 14.12 8.56
CA GLY A 140 -11.58 15.45 8.43
C GLY A 140 -11.75 15.90 7.00
N ASN A 141 -12.26 17.11 6.86
CA ASN A 141 -12.38 17.77 5.56
C ASN A 141 -11.02 18.34 5.17
N ILE A 142 -10.65 18.20 3.90
CA ILE A 142 -9.55 19.00 3.36
C ILE A 142 -10.04 20.41 3.07
N PRO A 143 -9.25 21.44 3.44
CA PRO A 143 -9.56 22.81 3.00
C PRO A 143 -9.46 22.90 1.48
N ALA A 144 -10.11 23.90 0.91
CA ALA A 144 -9.96 24.24 -0.50
C ALA A 144 -8.50 24.66 -0.78
N GLN A 145 -8.04 24.34 -1.98
CA GLN A 145 -6.75 24.81 -2.50
C GLN A 145 -6.98 25.63 -3.77
N ALA A 146 -6.53 26.89 -3.75
CA ALA A 146 -6.55 27.72 -4.93
C ALA A 146 -5.67 27.12 -6.04
N SER A 147 -6.13 27.21 -7.29
CA SER A 147 -5.33 26.84 -8.45
C SER A 147 -4.14 27.77 -8.60
N SER A 148 -2.95 27.22 -8.67
CA SER A 148 -1.70 27.95 -8.85
C SER A 148 -0.95 27.52 -10.11
N SER A 149 -1.19 26.31 -10.58
CA SER A 149 -0.52 25.73 -11.73
C SER A 149 -1.51 25.04 -12.65
N LEU A 150 -1.32 25.23 -13.96
CA LEU A 150 -2.07 24.57 -15.01
C LEU A 150 -1.09 23.96 -16.02
N THR A 151 -1.10 22.65 -16.14
CA THR A 151 -0.40 21.94 -17.22
C THR A 151 -1.35 21.80 -18.42
N PHE A 152 -0.98 22.39 -19.54
CA PHE A 152 -1.75 22.34 -20.77
C PHE A 152 -0.92 21.75 -21.90
N THR A 153 -1.38 20.64 -22.46
CA THR A 153 -0.73 19.95 -23.59
C THR A 153 -1.74 19.80 -24.71
N ALA A 154 -1.46 20.39 -25.86
CA ALA A 154 -2.30 20.31 -27.05
C ALA A 154 -1.46 20.22 -28.32
N ASN A 155 -2.09 19.68 -29.37
CA ASN A 155 -1.61 19.83 -30.74
C ASN A 155 -2.43 20.93 -31.42
N PHE A 156 -1.72 21.88 -32.04
CA PHE A 156 -2.32 22.95 -32.85
C PHE A 156 -2.26 22.58 -34.35
N ASP A 157 -3.32 22.84 -35.10
CA ASP A 157 -3.32 22.51 -36.52
C ASP A 157 -2.50 23.51 -37.33
N ALA A 158 -1.40 23.02 -37.91
CA ALA A 158 -0.53 23.84 -38.76
C ALA A 158 -1.22 24.33 -40.03
N SER A 159 -2.31 23.68 -40.48
CA SER A 159 -3.04 24.01 -41.68
C SER A 159 -4.08 25.12 -41.52
N ASP A 160 -4.36 25.52 -40.28
CA ASP A 160 -5.33 26.60 -40.02
C ASP A 160 -4.93 27.92 -40.66
N ALA A 161 -5.96 28.69 -41.04
CA ALA A 161 -5.76 30.02 -41.62
C ALA A 161 -5.36 31.05 -40.55
N ALA A 162 -4.36 31.88 -40.85
CA ALA A 162 -3.98 32.95 -39.93
C ALA A 162 -5.05 34.04 -39.90
N ILE A 163 -5.37 34.56 -38.73
CA ILE A 163 -6.31 35.66 -38.49
C ILE A 163 -5.50 36.92 -38.20
N ASP A 164 -5.71 37.94 -39.01
CA ASP A 164 -5.06 39.26 -38.82
C ASP A 164 -5.74 40.03 -37.67
N ARG A 165 -5.06 40.19 -36.57
CA ARG A 165 -5.52 40.89 -35.37
C ARG A 165 -5.77 42.38 -35.58
N THR A 166 -5.21 42.98 -36.62
CA THR A 166 -5.47 44.41 -36.97
C THR A 166 -6.85 44.62 -37.60
N THR A 167 -7.31 43.61 -38.31
CA THR A 167 -8.63 43.62 -38.96
C THR A 167 -9.73 42.97 -38.17
N VAL A 168 -9.39 41.92 -37.41
CA VAL A 168 -10.28 41.13 -36.52
C VAL A 168 -9.74 41.15 -35.10
N PRO A 169 -10.09 42.16 -34.27
CA PRO A 169 -9.72 42.18 -32.88
C PRO A 169 -10.37 41.00 -32.15
N PHE A 170 -9.73 40.57 -31.03
CA PHE A 170 -10.29 39.49 -30.23
C PHE A 170 -11.63 39.86 -29.62
N ASP A 171 -12.59 38.99 -29.77
CA ASP A 171 -13.91 39.04 -29.14
C ASP A 171 -14.35 37.62 -28.83
N ALA A 172 -14.42 37.29 -27.53
CA ALA A 172 -14.81 35.94 -27.06
C ALA A 172 -16.20 35.50 -27.53
N THR A 173 -17.08 36.47 -27.86
CA THR A 173 -18.44 36.20 -28.38
C THR A 173 -18.49 35.95 -29.90
N ASN A 174 -17.40 36.28 -30.59
CA ASN A 174 -17.32 36.14 -32.05
C ASN A 174 -16.38 34.98 -32.43
N SER A 175 -16.95 33.85 -32.84
CA SER A 175 -16.19 32.66 -33.23
C SER A 175 -15.23 32.87 -34.42
N SER A 176 -15.39 33.96 -35.20
CA SER A 176 -14.46 34.29 -36.29
C SER A 176 -13.18 34.99 -35.78
N SER A 177 -13.11 35.36 -34.49
CA SER A 177 -11.99 36.06 -33.88
C SER A 177 -10.93 35.13 -33.31
N TYR A 178 -11.17 33.84 -33.23
CA TYR A 178 -10.23 32.83 -32.74
C TYR A 178 -10.33 31.54 -33.56
N THR A 179 -9.30 30.70 -33.50
CA THR A 179 -9.25 29.43 -34.24
C THR A 179 -9.87 28.34 -33.38
N ASP A 180 -9.37 28.17 -32.15
CA ASP A 180 -9.79 27.15 -31.19
C ASP A 180 -9.99 27.74 -29.80
N SER A 181 -10.70 27.03 -28.92
CA SER A 181 -10.86 27.40 -27.52
C SER A 181 -10.94 26.19 -26.62
N TYR A 182 -10.46 26.34 -25.39
CA TYR A 182 -10.58 25.31 -24.39
C TYR A 182 -10.83 25.92 -23.02
N THR A 183 -11.78 25.33 -22.27
CA THR A 183 -12.16 25.81 -20.93
C THR A 183 -11.58 24.89 -19.87
N THR A 184 -10.98 25.48 -18.85
CA THR A 184 -10.42 24.82 -17.67
C THR A 184 -11.15 25.31 -16.44
N THR A 185 -11.56 24.40 -15.57
CA THR A 185 -12.05 24.75 -14.24
C THR A 185 -10.87 25.00 -13.31
N VAL A 186 -10.90 26.12 -12.59
CA VAL A 186 -9.95 26.51 -11.58
C VAL A 186 -10.68 26.85 -10.29
N TYR A 187 -10.00 26.82 -9.17
CA TYR A 187 -10.59 27.08 -7.86
C TYR A 187 -9.92 28.29 -7.20
N ASP A 188 -10.72 29.11 -6.52
CA ASP A 188 -10.23 30.21 -5.72
C ASP A 188 -9.80 29.75 -4.31
N SER A 189 -9.31 30.67 -3.48
CA SER A 189 -8.87 30.37 -2.11
C SER A 189 -9.99 29.95 -1.16
N LEU A 190 -11.25 30.16 -1.55
CA LEU A 190 -12.44 29.75 -0.81
C LEU A 190 -13.04 28.43 -1.34
N GLY A 191 -12.52 27.92 -2.47
CA GLY A 191 -12.97 26.69 -3.11
C GLY A 191 -14.15 26.85 -4.05
N ASN A 192 -14.46 28.08 -4.47
CA ASN A 192 -15.43 28.32 -5.51
C ASN A 192 -14.83 27.97 -6.87
N GLU A 193 -15.66 27.37 -7.72
CA GLU A 193 -15.28 27.03 -9.08
C GLU A 193 -15.37 28.27 -9.98
N HIS A 194 -14.34 28.46 -10.79
CA HIS A 194 -14.27 29.46 -11.84
C HIS A 194 -13.87 28.83 -13.16
N SER A 195 -14.29 29.43 -14.25
CA SER A 195 -13.95 28.96 -15.58
C SER A 195 -12.92 29.87 -16.25
N VAL A 196 -11.76 29.32 -16.57
CA VAL A 196 -10.77 29.98 -17.42
C VAL A 196 -10.87 29.41 -18.82
N CYS A 197 -11.31 30.23 -19.77
CA CYS A 197 -11.33 29.83 -21.17
C CYS A 197 -10.10 30.42 -21.88
N GLN A 198 -9.36 29.57 -22.54
CA GLN A 198 -8.20 29.89 -23.37
C GLN A 198 -8.66 29.91 -24.84
N TYR A 199 -8.43 31.01 -25.52
CA TYR A 199 -8.76 31.20 -26.94
C TYR A 199 -7.45 31.24 -27.73
N PHE A 200 -7.29 30.30 -28.62
CA PHE A 200 -6.12 30.16 -29.45
C PHE A 200 -6.37 30.71 -30.83
N THR A 201 -5.47 31.57 -31.30
CA THR A 201 -5.58 32.19 -32.62
C THR A 201 -4.28 32.12 -33.34
N LYS A 202 -4.26 31.53 -34.53
CA LYS A 202 -3.11 31.56 -35.41
C LYS A 202 -2.97 32.97 -35.98
N THR A 203 -1.90 33.67 -35.62
CA THR A 203 -1.67 35.05 -36.10
C THR A 203 -0.74 35.13 -37.32
N SER A 204 0.16 34.15 -37.43
CA SER A 204 1.05 33.97 -38.57
C SER A 204 1.55 32.53 -38.64
N ASP A 205 2.36 32.20 -39.66
CA ASP A 205 2.97 30.88 -39.76
C ASP A 205 3.77 30.57 -38.47
N ASN A 206 3.48 29.41 -37.87
CA ASN A 206 4.10 28.89 -36.65
C ASN A 206 3.95 29.81 -35.41
N THR A 207 3.04 30.77 -35.43
CA THR A 207 2.81 31.72 -34.33
C THR A 207 1.35 31.77 -33.95
N TRP A 208 1.08 31.54 -32.68
CA TRP A 208 -0.23 31.55 -32.10
C TRP A 208 -0.30 32.56 -30.95
N GLU A 209 -1.44 33.16 -30.77
CA GLU A 209 -1.80 34.06 -29.68
C GLU A 209 -2.85 33.38 -28.81
N VAL A 210 -2.62 33.37 -27.51
CA VAL A 210 -3.57 32.87 -26.51
C VAL A 210 -4.15 34.03 -25.75
N GLN A 211 -5.49 34.17 -25.82
CA GLN A 211 -6.25 35.13 -25.02
C GLN A 211 -7.04 34.38 -23.97
N TYR A 212 -7.35 35.06 -22.88
CA TYR A 212 -7.99 34.44 -21.72
C TYR A 212 -9.27 35.17 -21.34
N THR A 213 -10.30 34.42 -20.97
CA THR A 213 -11.46 34.95 -20.26
C THR A 213 -11.62 34.23 -18.93
N PHE A 214 -12.10 34.94 -17.96
CA PHE A 214 -12.40 34.43 -16.61
C PHE A 214 -13.90 34.59 -16.38
N ASP A 215 -14.61 33.49 -16.12
CA ASP A 215 -16.08 33.41 -16.02
C ASP A 215 -16.79 34.07 -17.19
N GLY A 216 -16.27 33.84 -18.40
CA GLY A 216 -16.82 34.40 -19.65
C GLY A 216 -16.50 35.86 -19.87
N GLN A 217 -15.77 36.51 -18.98
CA GLN A 217 -15.39 37.93 -19.10
C GLN A 217 -13.91 38.08 -19.40
N GLN A 218 -13.57 38.93 -20.36
CA GLN A 218 -12.18 39.32 -20.58
C GLN A 218 -11.78 40.34 -19.53
N GLN A 219 -10.80 39.98 -18.68
CA GLN A 219 -10.32 40.88 -17.63
C GLN A 219 -9.29 41.88 -18.17
N THR A 220 -9.39 43.11 -17.70
CA THR A 220 -8.43 44.18 -18.06
C THR A 220 -7.09 43.89 -17.39
N GLY A 221 -5.99 43.93 -18.17
CA GLY A 221 -4.66 43.76 -17.66
C GLY A 221 -4.11 42.30 -17.79
N VAL A 222 -4.93 41.36 -18.22
CA VAL A 222 -4.46 39.99 -18.57
C VAL A 222 -3.75 40.04 -19.94
N PRO A 223 -2.43 39.81 -20.01
CA PRO A 223 -1.69 39.86 -21.27
C PRO A 223 -1.98 38.62 -22.11
N ALA A 224 -2.00 38.80 -23.43
CA ALA A 224 -2.00 37.68 -24.36
C ALA A 224 -0.65 36.93 -24.30
N THR A 225 -0.69 35.62 -24.38
CA THR A 225 0.51 34.77 -24.46
C THR A 225 0.78 34.41 -25.91
N THR A 226 2.00 34.63 -26.38
CA THR A 226 2.41 34.25 -27.75
C THR A 226 3.14 32.91 -27.73
N LEU A 227 2.65 31.93 -28.48
CA LEU A 227 3.25 30.64 -28.68
C LEU A 227 3.91 30.60 -30.05
N THR A 228 5.21 30.23 -30.10
CA THR A 228 5.95 30.09 -31.36
C THR A 228 6.51 28.69 -31.48
N PHE A 229 6.30 28.06 -32.63
CA PHE A 229 6.70 26.69 -32.91
C PHE A 229 7.83 26.63 -33.91
N ASP A 230 8.72 25.62 -33.78
CA ASP A 230 9.77 25.34 -34.74
C ASP A 230 9.19 24.72 -36.03
N PRO A 231 9.38 25.34 -37.20
CA PRO A 231 8.83 24.83 -38.45
C PRO A 231 9.37 23.45 -38.88
N ASN A 232 10.50 23.02 -38.33
CA ASN A 232 11.12 21.73 -38.69
C ASN A 232 10.68 20.59 -37.76
N THR A 233 10.42 20.89 -36.51
CA THR A 233 10.13 19.87 -35.48
C THR A 233 8.70 19.91 -34.96
N GLY A 234 7.98 20.99 -35.21
CA GLY A 234 6.62 21.22 -34.68
C GLY A 234 6.57 21.43 -33.17
N LYS A 235 7.73 21.59 -32.48
CA LYS A 235 7.78 21.79 -31.03
C LYS A 235 7.75 23.26 -30.66
N LEU A 236 7.22 23.57 -29.46
CA LEU A 236 7.21 24.92 -28.94
C LEU A 236 8.65 25.42 -28.72
N THR A 237 8.94 26.65 -29.17
CA THR A 237 10.20 27.36 -28.98
C THR A 237 10.08 28.56 -28.03
N SER A 238 8.90 29.13 -27.95
CA SER A 238 8.58 30.24 -27.03
C SER A 238 7.10 30.17 -26.64
N PRO A 239 6.77 30.39 -25.35
CA PRO A 239 7.65 30.65 -24.21
C PRO A 239 8.40 29.40 -23.75
N THR A 240 9.61 29.55 -23.23
CA THR A 240 10.42 28.45 -22.66
C THR A 240 10.18 28.23 -21.17
N THR A 241 9.46 29.13 -20.55
CA THR A 241 9.07 29.09 -19.13
C THR A 241 7.55 29.21 -18.99
N PRO A 242 6.98 28.58 -17.97
CA PRO A 242 5.56 28.75 -17.68
C PRO A 242 5.19 30.24 -17.52
N GLN A 243 3.97 30.58 -17.93
CA GLN A 243 3.46 31.95 -17.95
C GLN A 243 2.49 32.16 -16.79
N THR A 244 2.74 33.14 -15.93
CA THR A 244 1.84 33.46 -14.82
C THR A 244 0.82 34.50 -15.25
N ILE A 245 -0.44 34.22 -15.02
CA ILE A 245 -1.60 35.04 -15.36
C ILE A 245 -2.39 35.28 -14.07
N GLU A 246 -2.60 36.54 -13.76
CA GLU A 246 -3.36 36.97 -12.58
C GLU A 246 -4.82 37.20 -12.96
N PHE A 247 -5.74 36.47 -12.33
CA PHE A 247 -7.18 36.68 -12.46
C PHE A 247 -7.75 37.28 -11.17
N GLN A 248 -8.49 38.37 -11.32
CA GLN A 248 -9.18 39.02 -10.20
C GLN A 248 -10.48 38.30 -9.90
N THR A 249 -10.71 37.99 -8.64
CA THR A 249 -11.95 37.41 -8.12
C THR A 249 -12.72 38.43 -7.30
N ASP A 250 -14.05 38.33 -7.22
CA ASP A 250 -14.88 39.32 -6.52
C ASP A 250 -14.79 39.23 -4.99
N ALA A 251 -14.61 38.03 -4.44
CA ALA A 251 -14.71 37.77 -3.00
C ALA A 251 -13.52 37.01 -2.38
N ALA A 252 -12.64 36.45 -3.19
CA ALA A 252 -11.45 35.73 -2.78
C ALA A 252 -10.17 36.47 -3.15
N ALA A 253 -9.02 35.95 -2.73
CA ALA A 253 -7.74 36.45 -3.22
C ALA A 253 -7.60 36.23 -4.73
N PRO A 254 -6.87 37.09 -5.46
CA PRO A 254 -6.59 36.87 -6.88
C PRO A 254 -5.99 35.49 -7.12
N ILE A 255 -6.27 34.91 -8.27
CA ILE A 255 -5.72 33.61 -8.70
C ILE A 255 -4.50 33.89 -9.59
N ASP A 256 -3.32 33.55 -9.10
CA ASP A 256 -2.06 33.59 -9.87
C ASP A 256 -1.85 32.24 -10.54
N LEU A 257 -2.40 32.10 -11.74
CA LEU A 257 -2.34 30.82 -12.48
C LEU A 257 -1.09 30.79 -13.38
N THR A 258 -0.19 29.87 -13.09
CA THR A 258 1.00 29.62 -13.92
C THR A 258 0.68 28.52 -14.92
N VAL A 259 0.61 28.87 -16.20
CA VAL A 259 0.28 27.93 -17.29
C VAL A 259 1.55 27.46 -17.98
N ASP A 260 1.72 26.13 -18.05
CA ASP A 260 2.83 25.49 -18.75
C ASP A 260 2.37 24.94 -20.11
N TYR A 261 2.91 25.55 -21.18
CA TYR A 261 2.70 25.13 -22.57
C TYR A 261 3.88 24.34 -23.17
N SER A 262 4.91 24.02 -22.38
CA SER A 262 6.19 23.48 -22.87
C SER A 262 6.06 22.19 -23.69
N THR A 263 4.99 21.44 -23.45
CA THR A 263 4.71 20.16 -24.10
C THR A 263 3.79 20.28 -25.32
N CYS A 264 3.35 21.51 -25.66
CA CYS A 264 2.49 21.75 -26.82
C CYS A 264 3.26 21.54 -28.13
N THR A 265 2.52 21.13 -29.15
CA THR A 265 3.04 20.85 -30.50
C THR A 265 2.17 21.48 -31.58
N GLN A 266 2.74 21.67 -32.77
CA GLN A 266 2.00 22.11 -33.95
C GLN A 266 2.29 21.17 -35.12
N TYR A 267 1.30 20.36 -35.47
CA TYR A 267 1.34 19.47 -36.63
C TYR A 267 0.13 19.66 -37.51
N GLY A 268 0.13 19.11 -38.75
CA GLY A 268 -1.00 19.18 -39.68
C GLY A 268 -2.11 18.18 -39.36
N SER A 269 -2.49 18.10 -38.11
CA SER A 269 -3.62 17.33 -37.57
C SER A 269 -4.50 18.25 -36.75
N GLU A 270 -5.80 17.96 -36.71
CA GLU A 270 -6.80 18.77 -36.00
C GLU A 270 -6.37 19.10 -34.55
N PHE A 271 -6.87 20.25 -34.06
CA PHE A 271 -6.63 20.66 -32.66
C PHE A 271 -7.11 19.57 -31.69
N SER A 272 -6.24 19.18 -30.80
CA SER A 272 -6.56 18.17 -29.78
C SER A 272 -5.84 18.46 -28.50
N VAL A 273 -6.54 18.39 -27.36
CA VAL A 273 -6.00 18.58 -26.02
C VAL A 273 -5.77 17.21 -25.40
N THR A 274 -4.53 16.95 -24.99
CA THR A 274 -4.13 15.70 -24.36
C THR A 274 -4.11 15.83 -22.83
N THR A 275 -3.66 16.97 -22.32
CA THR A 275 -3.61 17.25 -20.88
C THR A 275 -4.17 18.62 -20.60
N ASN A 276 -5.04 18.71 -19.60
CA ASN A 276 -5.56 19.95 -19.05
C ASN A 276 -5.79 19.73 -17.55
N ALA A 277 -4.78 19.98 -16.74
CA ALA A 277 -4.78 19.67 -15.31
C ALA A 277 -4.37 20.90 -14.49
N ALA A 278 -5.30 21.41 -13.72
CA ALA A 278 -5.06 22.41 -12.68
C ALA A 278 -4.85 21.71 -11.33
N ASP A 279 -4.08 22.33 -10.45
CA ASP A 279 -3.71 21.80 -9.13
C ASP A 279 -4.66 22.20 -8.00
N GLY A 280 -5.63 23.07 -8.28
CA GLY A 280 -6.63 23.51 -7.30
C GLY A 280 -7.79 22.54 -7.14
N TYR A 281 -8.43 22.58 -5.97
CA TYR A 281 -9.63 21.80 -5.68
C TYR A 281 -10.52 22.47 -4.63
N ALA A 282 -11.80 22.12 -4.66
CA ALA A 282 -12.77 22.52 -3.64
C ALA A 282 -12.54 21.76 -2.34
N SER A 283 -13.00 22.31 -1.20
CA SER A 283 -13.01 21.59 0.08
C SER A 283 -13.85 20.31 -0.06
N ALA A 284 -13.39 19.24 0.56
CA ALA A 284 -14.04 17.94 0.43
C ALA A 284 -14.01 17.15 1.74
N THR A 285 -14.98 16.25 1.89
CA THR A 285 -15.06 15.32 3.02
C THR A 285 -14.35 14.02 2.69
N GLN A 286 -13.67 13.44 3.66
CA GLN A 286 -13.08 12.12 3.50
C GLN A 286 -14.17 11.07 3.30
N ASN A 287 -14.02 10.20 2.31
CA ASN A 287 -14.96 9.14 1.99
C ASN A 287 -14.35 7.72 2.09
N GLY A 288 -13.03 7.60 2.22
CA GLY A 288 -12.39 6.30 2.33
C GLY A 288 -10.88 6.37 2.51
N VAL A 289 -10.27 5.20 2.49
CA VAL A 289 -8.83 4.99 2.54
C VAL A 289 -8.46 4.01 1.43
N GLN A 290 -7.32 4.19 0.80
CA GLN A 290 -6.76 3.29 -0.19
C GLN A 290 -5.28 3.05 0.14
N VAL A 291 -4.82 1.81 -0.04
CA VAL A 291 -3.42 1.45 0.12
C VAL A 291 -2.91 0.92 -1.22
N ASP A 292 -1.82 1.48 -1.70
CA ASP A 292 -1.18 1.06 -2.95
C ASP A 292 -0.17 -0.08 -2.69
N ASP A 293 0.26 -0.78 -3.75
CA ASP A 293 1.16 -1.95 -3.67
C ASP A 293 2.55 -1.62 -3.09
N ASP A 294 2.96 -0.35 -3.14
CA ASP A 294 4.19 0.16 -2.53
C ASP A 294 4.02 0.57 -1.05
N GLY A 295 2.87 0.28 -0.48
CA GLY A 295 2.54 0.53 0.92
C GLY A 295 2.13 1.95 1.26
N LYS A 296 1.95 2.84 0.28
CA LYS A 296 1.45 4.18 0.51
C LYS A 296 -0.03 4.16 0.86
N VAL A 297 -0.35 4.79 1.97
CA VAL A 297 -1.70 4.92 2.50
C VAL A 297 -2.26 6.28 2.10
N TYR A 298 -3.34 6.30 1.35
CA TYR A 298 -4.02 7.51 0.92
C TYR A 298 -5.40 7.63 1.57
N ALA A 299 -5.71 8.83 2.05
CA ALA A 299 -7.09 9.21 2.31
C ALA A 299 -7.72 9.66 0.98
N THR A 300 -8.91 9.16 0.66
CA THR A 300 -9.68 9.55 -0.53
C THR A 300 -10.81 10.48 -0.11
N TYR A 301 -11.11 11.46 -0.98
CA TYR A 301 -12.07 12.53 -0.69
C TYR A 301 -13.19 12.57 -1.70
N SER A 302 -14.29 13.24 -1.35
CA SER A 302 -15.50 13.31 -2.17
C SER A 302 -15.31 14.06 -3.51
N ASN A 303 -14.27 14.86 -3.63
CA ASN A 303 -13.89 15.55 -4.89
C ASN A 303 -12.97 14.70 -5.80
N GLY A 304 -12.63 13.46 -5.37
CA GLY A 304 -11.72 12.57 -6.10
C GLY A 304 -10.24 12.74 -5.74
N GLU A 305 -9.91 13.71 -4.90
CA GLU A 305 -8.52 13.90 -4.45
C GLU A 305 -8.05 12.78 -3.54
N ARG A 306 -6.75 12.49 -3.60
CA ARG A 306 -6.07 11.49 -2.79
C ARG A 306 -4.90 12.15 -2.06
N MET A 307 -4.93 12.15 -0.74
CA MET A 307 -3.84 12.71 0.07
C MET A 307 -3.05 11.60 0.76
N LEU A 308 -1.74 11.61 0.59
CA LEU A 308 -0.83 10.68 1.25
C LEU A 308 -0.85 10.91 2.76
N GLN A 309 -1.08 9.84 3.52
CA GLN A 309 -1.13 9.84 4.98
C GLN A 309 0.10 9.21 5.62
N GLY A 310 0.77 8.32 4.90
CA GLY A 310 1.96 7.60 5.34
C GLY A 310 2.31 6.47 4.39
N GLN A 311 3.38 5.75 4.73
CA GLN A 311 3.78 4.55 3.99
C GLN A 311 4.10 3.43 4.97
N VAL A 312 3.45 2.29 4.82
CA VAL A 312 3.69 1.08 5.61
C VAL A 312 5.13 0.62 5.42
N VAL A 313 5.77 0.19 6.50
CA VAL A 313 7.09 -0.46 6.44
C VAL A 313 6.95 -1.95 6.71
N LEU A 314 7.80 -2.72 6.07
CA LEU A 314 7.95 -4.15 6.31
C LEU A 314 9.30 -4.42 6.97
N ALA A 315 9.34 -5.47 7.79
CA ALA A 315 10.57 -6.00 8.36
C ALA A 315 10.89 -7.35 7.74
N THR A 316 12.14 -7.57 7.38
CA THR A 316 12.68 -8.89 7.01
C THR A 316 13.78 -9.29 7.98
N PHE A 317 13.97 -10.59 8.16
CA PHE A 317 14.95 -11.13 9.10
C PHE A 317 15.94 -12.04 8.41
N PRO A 318 17.23 -12.02 8.80
CA PRO A 318 18.22 -12.96 8.30
C PRO A 318 17.88 -14.42 8.61
N ASN A 319 17.20 -14.66 9.74
CA ASN A 319 16.75 -15.98 10.17
C ASN A 319 15.33 -15.89 10.76
N GLU A 320 14.32 -16.12 9.95
CA GLU A 320 12.92 -16.11 10.39
C GLU A 320 12.58 -17.20 11.41
N ASN A 321 13.26 -18.35 11.34
CA ASN A 321 13.04 -19.44 12.28
C ASN A 321 13.55 -19.16 13.70
N GLY A 322 14.35 -18.12 13.86
CA GLY A 322 14.81 -17.63 15.16
C GLY A 322 13.85 -16.66 15.84
N LEU A 323 12.73 -16.32 15.19
CA LEU A 323 11.69 -15.48 15.79
C LEU A 323 10.93 -16.24 16.88
N GLU A 324 10.61 -15.57 17.98
CA GLU A 324 9.79 -16.12 19.06
C GLU A 324 8.32 -15.75 18.85
N ALA A 325 7.44 -16.75 18.83
CA ALA A 325 6.02 -16.56 18.66
C ALA A 325 5.38 -16.01 19.96
N VAL A 326 4.56 -14.99 19.81
CA VAL A 326 3.76 -14.39 20.87
C VAL A 326 2.27 -14.44 20.54
N SER A 327 1.42 -14.06 21.49
CA SER A 327 -0.03 -14.03 21.27
C SER A 327 -0.42 -13.09 20.11
N GLY A 328 -1.53 -13.39 19.41
CA GLY A 328 -2.07 -12.54 18.35
C GLY A 328 -1.44 -12.78 16.97
N THR A 329 -0.96 -13.99 16.69
CA THR A 329 -0.28 -14.32 15.42
C THR A 329 0.88 -13.39 15.10
N ALA A 330 1.65 -13.06 16.12
CA ALA A 330 2.78 -12.17 16.05
C ALA A 330 4.06 -12.84 16.53
N TRP A 331 5.17 -12.24 16.19
CA TRP A 331 6.51 -12.68 16.59
C TRP A 331 7.30 -11.51 17.17
N VAL A 332 8.27 -11.83 18.00
CA VAL A 332 9.27 -10.87 18.48
C VAL A 332 10.65 -11.30 18.04
N GLN A 333 11.52 -10.32 17.86
CA GLN A 333 12.91 -10.59 17.51
C GLN A 333 13.64 -11.24 18.67
N THR A 334 14.59 -12.11 18.35
CA THR A 334 15.52 -12.74 19.30
C THR A 334 16.96 -12.53 18.84
N GLY A 335 17.92 -12.95 19.67
CA GLY A 335 19.33 -12.98 19.25
C GLY A 335 19.60 -13.91 18.06
N GLU A 336 18.76 -14.96 17.87
CA GLU A 336 18.90 -15.95 16.80
C GLU A 336 18.25 -15.49 15.49
N SER A 337 17.21 -14.67 15.56
CA SER A 337 16.58 -14.08 14.35
C SER A 337 17.46 -13.02 13.68
N GLY A 338 18.35 -12.41 14.45
CA GLY A 338 19.09 -11.23 14.03
C GLY A 338 18.25 -9.95 14.13
N THR A 339 18.84 -8.83 13.71
CA THR A 339 18.17 -7.53 13.71
C THR A 339 17.24 -7.42 12.50
N PRO A 340 16.04 -6.81 12.66
CA PRO A 340 15.13 -6.57 11.55
C PRO A 340 15.73 -5.62 10.53
N LEU A 341 15.60 -5.94 9.27
CA LEU A 341 15.86 -5.04 8.14
C LEU A 341 14.53 -4.40 7.77
N ILE A 342 14.38 -3.10 8.05
CA ILE A 342 13.16 -2.36 7.76
C ILE A 342 13.28 -1.76 6.37
N GLY A 343 12.27 -1.97 5.55
CA GLY A 343 12.18 -1.45 4.19
C GLY A 343 10.75 -1.11 3.79
N VAL A 344 10.60 -0.43 2.66
CA VAL A 344 9.28 -0.20 2.07
C VAL A 344 8.88 -1.39 1.20
N PRO A 345 7.57 -1.69 1.09
CA PRO A 345 7.09 -2.75 0.20
C PRO A 345 7.61 -2.59 -1.23
N GLY A 346 7.96 -3.72 -1.85
CA GLY A 346 8.51 -3.75 -3.21
C GLY A 346 9.96 -3.26 -3.34
N SER A 347 10.67 -3.01 -2.23
CA SER A 347 12.07 -2.55 -2.23
C SER A 347 12.99 -3.55 -1.56
N GLY A 348 14.14 -3.79 -2.16
CA GLY A 348 15.17 -4.69 -1.62
C GLY A 348 14.68 -6.13 -1.50
N THR A 349 14.65 -6.65 -0.28
CA THR A 349 14.16 -8.00 0.06
C THR A 349 12.70 -8.02 0.51
N CYS A 350 12.05 -6.86 0.62
CA CYS A 350 10.66 -6.77 1.04
C CYS A 350 9.71 -7.09 -0.13
N GLY A 351 8.73 -7.93 0.13
CA GLY A 351 7.64 -8.23 -0.78
C GLY A 351 6.75 -7.01 -1.05
N THR A 352 5.85 -7.13 -2.01
CA THR A 352 4.83 -6.11 -2.30
C THR A 352 3.60 -6.29 -1.41
N LEU A 353 2.80 -5.24 -1.26
CA LEU A 353 1.51 -5.32 -0.59
C LEU A 353 0.37 -5.56 -1.60
N SER A 354 -0.69 -6.20 -1.13
CA SER A 354 -1.98 -6.26 -1.80
C SER A 354 -3.04 -5.77 -0.82
N SER A 355 -3.79 -4.75 -1.22
CA SER A 355 -4.91 -4.19 -0.47
C SER A 355 -6.21 -4.93 -0.78
N GLY A 356 -7.13 -5.00 0.17
CA GLY A 356 -8.40 -5.73 0.04
C GLY A 356 -8.27 -7.25 0.10
N VAL A 357 -7.15 -7.75 0.63
CA VAL A 357 -6.79 -9.17 0.64
C VAL A 357 -6.18 -9.53 1.99
N LEU A 358 -6.48 -10.72 2.50
CA LEU A 358 -5.87 -11.30 3.70
C LEU A 358 -5.13 -12.58 3.38
N GLU A 359 -4.00 -12.81 4.05
CA GLU A 359 -3.29 -14.08 4.03
C GLU A 359 -3.96 -15.06 4.99
N SER A 360 -4.52 -16.15 4.47
CA SER A 360 -5.09 -17.23 5.27
C SER A 360 -3.99 -18.07 5.94
N SER A 361 -4.37 -18.86 6.94
CA SER A 361 -3.48 -19.89 7.51
C SER A 361 -2.88 -20.77 6.41
N ASN A 362 -1.61 -21.14 6.56
CA ASN A 362 -0.94 -22.09 5.66
C ASN A 362 -1.15 -23.57 6.10
N VAL A 363 -2.10 -23.83 6.99
CA VAL A 363 -2.47 -25.16 7.47
C VAL A 363 -3.35 -25.87 6.45
N ASP A 364 -2.97 -27.08 6.07
CA ASP A 364 -3.82 -28.00 5.32
C ASP A 364 -4.55 -28.94 6.29
N ILE A 365 -5.84 -28.69 6.51
CA ILE A 365 -6.66 -29.48 7.43
C ILE A 365 -6.67 -30.96 7.06
N THR A 366 -6.67 -31.30 5.77
CA THR A 366 -6.70 -32.69 5.32
C THR A 366 -5.42 -33.43 5.72
N SER A 367 -4.29 -32.82 5.50
CA SER A 367 -2.97 -33.34 5.92
C SER A 367 -2.87 -33.45 7.44
N GLU A 368 -3.35 -32.45 8.18
CA GLU A 368 -3.32 -32.50 9.65
C GLU A 368 -4.24 -33.58 10.24
N LEU A 369 -5.39 -33.86 9.63
CA LEU A 369 -6.25 -34.95 10.06
C LEU A 369 -5.59 -36.33 9.83
N VAL A 370 -4.84 -36.49 8.72
CA VAL A 370 -4.06 -37.70 8.48
C VAL A 370 -2.92 -37.84 9.50
N ASN A 371 -2.24 -36.74 9.80
CA ASN A 371 -1.19 -36.68 10.84
C ASN A 371 -1.77 -37.02 12.22
N LEU A 372 -2.96 -36.50 12.54
CA LEU A 372 -3.67 -36.80 13.79
C LEU A 372 -3.97 -38.30 13.93
N MET A 373 -4.53 -38.92 12.89
CA MET A 373 -4.81 -40.37 12.89
C MET A 373 -3.52 -41.21 13.04
N THR A 374 -2.44 -40.75 12.42
CA THR A 374 -1.13 -41.42 12.52
C THR A 374 -0.55 -41.29 13.93
N ALA A 375 -0.59 -40.08 14.52
CA ALA A 375 -0.17 -39.87 15.88
C ALA A 375 -0.99 -40.69 16.89
N GLN A 376 -2.33 -40.74 16.71
CA GLN A 376 -3.20 -41.59 17.54
C GLN A 376 -2.82 -43.06 17.48
N ARG A 377 -2.53 -43.63 16.27
CA ARG A 377 -2.05 -45.00 16.15
C ARG A 377 -0.72 -45.21 16.82
N ASN A 378 0.23 -44.28 16.71
CA ASN A 378 1.51 -44.32 17.35
C ASN A 378 1.35 -44.32 18.89
N TYR A 379 0.46 -43.46 19.40
CA TYR A 379 0.09 -43.40 20.81
C TYR A 379 -0.43 -44.77 21.30
N GLN A 380 -1.41 -45.33 20.61
CA GLN A 380 -1.99 -46.64 20.94
C GLN A 380 -0.94 -47.78 20.90
N ALA A 381 -0.02 -47.76 19.93
CA ALA A 381 1.07 -48.75 19.82
C ALA A 381 2.01 -48.65 21.03
N ASN A 382 2.45 -47.44 21.42
CA ASN A 382 3.33 -47.24 22.56
C ASN A 382 2.63 -47.64 23.88
N THR A 383 1.34 -47.31 24.04
CA THR A 383 0.56 -47.72 25.24
C THR A 383 0.46 -49.23 25.33
N LYS A 384 0.28 -49.95 24.18
CA LYS A 384 0.24 -51.40 24.15
C LYS A 384 1.59 -52.03 24.54
N VAL A 385 2.71 -51.42 24.12
CA VAL A 385 4.06 -51.84 24.54
C VAL A 385 4.23 -51.73 26.04
N ILE A 386 3.79 -50.63 26.63
CA ILE A 386 3.82 -50.41 28.09
C ILE A 386 3.00 -51.48 28.81
N ALA A 387 1.75 -51.70 28.36
CA ALA A 387 0.88 -52.72 28.98
C ALA A 387 1.44 -54.13 28.86
N THR A 388 2.12 -54.48 27.77
CA THR A 388 2.76 -55.78 27.60
C THR A 388 3.99 -55.89 28.49
N SER A 389 4.77 -54.81 28.68
CA SER A 389 5.91 -54.80 29.55
C SER A 389 5.50 -55.00 31.01
N THR A 390 4.42 -54.34 31.47
CA THR A 390 3.93 -54.51 32.85
C THR A 390 3.42 -55.96 33.07
N GLN A 391 2.72 -56.56 32.09
CA GLN A 391 2.28 -57.97 32.17
C GLN A 391 3.46 -58.96 32.26
N LEU A 392 4.55 -58.67 31.56
CA LEU A 392 5.78 -59.49 31.64
C LEU A 392 6.44 -59.33 33.00
N ASP A 393 6.49 -58.13 33.55
CA ASP A 393 7.03 -57.89 34.88
C ASP A 393 6.20 -58.58 35.98
N ASP A 394 4.86 -58.49 35.88
CA ASP A 394 3.91 -59.21 36.77
C ASP A 394 4.07 -60.74 36.69
N ALA A 395 4.21 -61.28 35.49
CA ALA A 395 4.43 -62.72 35.27
C ALA A 395 5.80 -63.18 35.85
N LEU A 396 6.82 -62.33 35.78
CA LEU A 396 8.14 -62.60 36.36
C LEU A 396 8.05 -62.62 37.90
N PHE A 397 7.32 -61.68 38.51
CA PHE A 397 7.07 -61.64 39.95
C PHE A 397 6.27 -62.84 40.45
N GLN A 398 5.33 -63.39 39.65
CA GLN A 398 4.59 -64.58 40.01
C GLN A 398 5.39 -65.87 39.86
N ALA A 399 6.46 -65.84 39.06
CA ALA A 399 7.33 -67.01 38.83
C ALA A 399 8.51 -67.11 39.78
N MET A 400 8.78 -66.08 40.58
CA MET A 400 9.78 -66.02 41.66
C MET A 400 9.11 -66.36 42.98
#